data_bbc800653b4b41434fcf573977d4621b
#
_entry.id   bbc800653b4b41434fcf573977d4621b
#
_cell.length_a   1.000
_cell.length_b   1.000
_cell.length_c   1.000
_cell.angle_alpha   90.00
_cell.angle_beta   90.00
_cell.angle_gamma   90.00
#
_symmetry.space_group_name_H-M   'P 1'
#
loop_
_entity.id
_entity.type
_entity.pdbx_description
1 polymer ?
#
loop_
_entity_poly.entity_id
_entity_poly.type
_entity_poly.pdbx_seq_one_letter_code
_entity_poly.pdbx_strand_id
1 'polypeptide(L)'
;MKCIRMMSATILLTILFSSMNLFAQSPAQWDFKTKKINDSVAELVLHCKLSGDWHIYSQKTKGTELPIEFKFEANNSYDRIGGVKEPSSIAEYDPYAKDTARYFKKDVTFRQR
;
A
#
# COMPACT_ATOMS: atom_id res chain seq x y z
N MET A 1 29.57 32.80 -24.59
CA MET A 1 28.68 33.19 -23.48
C MET A 1 27.33 32.52 -23.57
N LYS A 2 26.64 32.52 -24.71
CA LYS A 2 25.32 31.88 -24.86
C LYS A 2 25.37 30.37 -24.61
N CYS A 3 26.42 29.66 -24.97
CA CYS A 3 26.57 28.22 -24.76
C CYS A 3 26.70 27.86 -23.28
N ILE A 4 27.38 28.69 -22.49
CA ILE A 4 27.56 28.48 -21.06
C ILE A 4 26.22 28.59 -20.32
N ARG A 5 25.36 29.53 -20.73
CA ARG A 5 24.02 29.68 -20.14
C ARG A 5 23.14 28.51 -20.46
N MET A 6 23.22 27.94 -21.66
CA MET A 6 22.49 26.75 -22.04
C MET A 6 22.91 25.52 -21.22
N MET A 7 24.23 25.36 -21.00
CA MET A 7 24.77 24.29 -20.17
C MET A 7 24.27 24.39 -18.73
N SER A 8 24.23 25.58 -18.16
CA SER A 8 23.69 25.81 -16.80
C SER A 8 22.22 25.42 -16.68
N ALA A 9 21.42 25.77 -17.68
CA ALA A 9 20.00 25.41 -17.69
C ALA A 9 19.79 23.90 -17.80
N THR A 10 20.62 23.22 -18.59
CA THR A 10 20.54 21.76 -18.72
C THR A 10 20.93 21.06 -17.44
N ILE A 11 21.96 21.52 -16.76
CA ILE A 11 22.39 20.97 -15.47
C ILE A 11 21.30 21.16 -14.41
N LEU A 12 20.68 22.34 -14.36
CA LEU A 12 19.59 22.63 -13.44
C LEU A 12 18.39 21.71 -13.68
N LEU A 13 18.04 21.45 -14.91
CA LEU A 13 16.98 20.53 -15.28
C LEU A 13 17.26 19.10 -14.83
N THR A 14 18.50 18.66 -14.95
CA THR A 14 18.94 17.33 -14.52
C THR A 14 18.81 17.17 -12.99
N ILE A 15 19.18 18.18 -12.24
CA ILE A 15 19.05 18.20 -10.77
C ILE A 15 17.58 18.14 -10.35
N LEU A 16 16.71 18.89 -10.99
CA LEU A 16 15.27 18.87 -10.76
C LEU A 16 14.68 17.48 -11.01
N PHE A 17 15.11 16.81 -12.06
CA PHE A 17 14.67 15.45 -12.39
C PHE A 17 15.09 14.44 -11.33
N SER A 18 16.30 14.55 -10.81
CA SER A 18 16.80 13.70 -9.72
C SER A 18 16.03 13.93 -8.42
N SER A 19 15.65 15.17 -8.13
CA SER A 19 14.84 15.50 -6.95
C SER A 19 13.43 14.92 -7.04
N MET A 20 12.81 14.89 -8.22
CA MET A 20 11.50 14.29 -8.42
C MET A 20 11.49 12.78 -8.16
N ASN A 21 12.57 12.08 -8.47
CA ASN A 21 12.70 10.66 -8.18
C ASN A 21 12.70 10.34 -6.68
N LEU A 22 13.18 11.25 -5.84
CA LEU A 22 13.15 11.09 -4.39
C LEU A 22 11.74 11.18 -3.81
N PHE A 23 10.85 11.93 -4.45
CA PHE A 23 9.44 12.05 -4.04
C PHE A 23 8.57 10.91 -4.54
N ALA A 24 9.08 10.07 -5.44
CA ALA A 24 8.34 8.92 -5.96
C ALA A 24 8.30 7.73 -4.99
N GLN A 25 9.05 7.79 -3.88
CA GLN A 25 9.04 6.73 -2.88
C GLN A 25 7.76 6.81 -2.03
N SER A 26 6.93 5.78 -2.14
CA SER A 26 5.74 5.65 -1.32
C SER A 26 6.11 5.31 0.13
N PRO A 27 5.39 5.87 1.14
CA PRO A 27 5.54 5.44 2.53
C PRO A 27 5.08 4.00 2.77
N ALA A 28 4.34 3.43 1.84
CA ALA A 28 3.90 2.03 1.87
C ALA A 28 4.61 1.25 0.77
N GLN A 29 5.35 0.23 1.17
CA GLN A 29 6.03 -0.68 0.24
C GLN A 29 5.36 -2.04 0.27
N TRP A 30 4.90 -2.47 -0.90
CA TRP A 30 4.18 -3.74 -1.06
C TRP A 30 5.07 -4.81 -1.65
N ASP A 31 4.96 -6.01 -1.11
CA ASP A 31 5.58 -7.23 -1.63
C ASP A 31 4.50 -8.29 -1.80
N PHE A 32 4.49 -8.93 -2.97
CA PHE A 32 3.47 -9.90 -3.34
C PHE A 32 4.11 -11.26 -3.56
N LYS A 33 3.59 -12.27 -2.88
CA LYS A 33 4.06 -13.65 -3.02
C LYS A 33 2.89 -14.60 -3.19
N THR A 34 3.15 -15.71 -3.83
CA THR A 34 2.18 -16.77 -4.00
C THR A 34 2.66 -18.01 -3.27
N LYS A 35 1.79 -18.62 -2.48
CA LYS A 35 2.08 -19.86 -1.76
C LYS A 35 1.12 -20.94 -2.23
N LYS A 36 1.67 -22.06 -2.70
CA LYS A 36 0.86 -23.23 -3.05
C LYS A 36 0.36 -23.90 -1.77
N ILE A 37 -0.95 -24.04 -1.65
CA ILE A 37 -1.58 -24.73 -0.52
C ILE A 37 -1.78 -26.22 -0.87
N ASN A 38 -2.33 -26.48 -2.05
CA ASN A 38 -2.47 -27.82 -2.62
C ASN A 38 -2.53 -27.71 -4.14
N ASP A 39 -2.87 -28.79 -4.85
CA ASP A 39 -2.89 -28.78 -6.33
C ASP A 39 -3.91 -27.82 -6.94
N SER A 40 -4.96 -27.48 -6.20
CA SER A 40 -6.07 -26.66 -6.69
C SER A 40 -6.12 -25.27 -6.05
N VAL A 41 -5.41 -25.05 -4.95
CA VAL A 41 -5.51 -23.80 -4.14
C VAL A 41 -4.13 -23.19 -3.95
N ALA A 42 -4.03 -21.90 -4.25
CA ALA A 42 -2.89 -21.06 -3.90
C ALA A 42 -3.33 -19.94 -2.98
N GLU A 43 -2.41 -19.45 -2.18
CA GLU A 43 -2.61 -18.28 -1.32
C GLU A 43 -1.76 -17.13 -1.83
N LEU A 44 -2.41 -16.00 -2.06
CA LEU A 44 -1.73 -14.75 -2.36
C LEU A 44 -1.40 -14.06 -1.05
N VAL A 45 -0.12 -13.78 -0.85
CA VAL A 45 0.40 -13.12 0.35
C VAL A 45 0.78 -11.70 -0.03
N LEU A 46 0.10 -10.73 0.57
CA LEU A 46 0.27 -9.31 0.30
C LEU A 46 0.89 -8.67 1.54
N HIS A 47 2.19 -8.44 1.50
CA HIS A 47 2.91 -7.83 2.62
C HIS A 47 3.13 -6.35 2.36
N CYS A 48 2.76 -5.51 3.33
CA CYS A 48 2.98 -4.08 3.31
C CYS A 48 3.91 -3.65 4.43
N LYS A 49 4.95 -2.93 4.08
CA LYS A 49 5.87 -2.30 5.03
C LYS A 49 5.62 -0.79 5.02
N LEU A 50 5.33 -0.24 6.19
CA LEU A 50 5.02 1.17 6.39
C LEU A 50 6.19 1.90 7.02
N SER A 51 6.54 3.06 6.46
CA SER A 51 7.62 3.90 6.96
C SER A 51 7.13 4.83 8.07
N GLY A 52 7.94 4.99 9.12
CA GLY A 52 7.67 5.95 10.19
C GLY A 52 6.33 5.72 10.87
N ASP A 53 5.55 6.78 10.99
CA ASP A 53 4.24 6.77 11.66
C ASP A 53 3.06 6.57 10.70
N TRP A 54 3.32 6.17 9.45
CA TRP A 54 2.27 5.91 8.49
C TRP A 54 1.44 4.69 8.89
N HIS A 55 0.12 4.78 8.62
CA HIS A 55 -0.78 3.66 8.86
C HIS A 55 -1.62 3.32 7.65
N ILE A 56 -2.11 2.10 7.62
CA ILE A 56 -3.15 1.64 6.71
C ILE A 56 -4.37 1.32 7.55
N TYR A 57 -5.54 1.78 7.13
CA TYR A 57 -6.78 1.48 7.83
C TYR A 57 -7.30 0.11 7.43
N SER A 58 -7.74 -0.64 8.44
CA SER A 58 -8.30 -1.99 8.27
C SER A 58 -9.52 -1.98 7.37
N GLN A 59 -9.80 -3.11 6.70
CA GLN A 59 -11.06 -3.33 5.99
C GLN A 59 -12.28 -3.13 6.88
N LYS A 60 -12.11 -3.28 8.18
CA LYS A 60 -13.17 -3.19 9.20
C LYS A 60 -13.22 -1.85 9.91
N THR A 61 -12.39 -0.88 9.52
CA THR A 61 -12.42 0.44 10.15
C THR A 61 -13.74 1.13 9.94
N LYS A 62 -14.15 1.89 10.95
CA LYS A 62 -15.34 2.74 10.90
C LYS A 62 -14.94 4.16 11.28
N GLY A 63 -15.80 5.10 11.00
CA GLY A 63 -15.53 6.51 11.26
C GLY A 63 -15.25 7.29 9.98
N THR A 64 -14.40 8.31 10.07
CA THR A 64 -14.10 9.23 8.96
C THR A 64 -13.04 8.70 8.00
N GLU A 65 -12.28 7.68 8.40
CA GLU A 65 -11.17 7.16 7.62
C GLU A 65 -11.63 6.09 6.62
N LEU A 66 -10.98 6.09 5.45
CA LEU A 66 -11.31 5.13 4.40
C LEU A 66 -10.60 3.80 4.65
N PRO A 67 -11.34 2.68 4.62
CA PRO A 67 -10.73 1.36 4.75
C PRO A 67 -9.91 1.01 3.53
N ILE A 68 -8.91 0.14 3.71
CA ILE A 68 -8.20 -0.45 2.59
C ILE A 68 -9.14 -1.33 1.77
N GLU A 69 -9.02 -1.27 0.46
CA GLU A 69 -9.78 -2.10 -0.46
C GLU A 69 -8.84 -2.90 -1.35
N PHE A 70 -9.20 -4.14 -1.61
CA PHE A 70 -8.51 -5.01 -2.55
C PHE A 70 -9.44 -5.32 -3.71
N LYS A 71 -8.99 -4.97 -4.92
CA LYS A 71 -9.74 -5.23 -6.15
C LYS A 71 -9.04 -6.33 -6.93
N PHE A 72 -9.80 -7.35 -7.30
CA PHE A 72 -9.32 -8.44 -8.12
C PHE A 72 -10.06 -8.42 -9.44
N GLU A 73 -9.32 -8.45 -10.54
CA GLU A 73 -9.94 -8.52 -11.86
C GLU A 73 -10.60 -9.87 -12.05
N ALA A 74 -11.81 -9.85 -12.60
CA ALA A 74 -12.53 -11.08 -12.94
C ALA A 74 -11.76 -11.85 -14.03
N ASN A 75 -11.52 -13.14 -13.81
CA ASN A 75 -10.78 -13.98 -14.70
C ASN A 75 -11.32 -15.41 -14.63
N ASN A 76 -11.47 -16.06 -15.79
CA ASN A 76 -11.97 -17.42 -15.86
C ASN A 76 -10.98 -18.48 -15.36
N SER A 77 -9.72 -18.11 -15.15
CA SER A 77 -8.68 -19.05 -14.73
C SER A 77 -8.59 -19.22 -13.20
N TYR A 78 -9.32 -18.42 -12.43
CA TYR A 78 -9.34 -18.57 -10.97
C TYR A 78 -10.66 -18.09 -10.35
N ASP A 79 -10.96 -18.62 -9.16
CA ASP A 79 -12.02 -18.17 -8.29
C ASP A 79 -11.44 -17.86 -6.92
N ARG A 80 -11.91 -16.80 -6.28
CA ARG A 80 -11.48 -16.46 -4.92
C ARG A 80 -12.26 -17.25 -3.88
N ILE A 81 -11.56 -17.74 -2.87
CA ILE A 81 -12.15 -18.45 -1.74
C ILE A 81 -12.23 -17.50 -0.56
N GLY A 82 -13.42 -16.99 -0.28
CA GLY A 82 -13.63 -16.01 0.78
C GLY A 82 -13.08 -14.64 0.49
N GLY A 83 -13.03 -13.79 1.50
CA GLY A 83 -12.45 -12.44 1.42
C GLY A 83 -10.98 -12.41 1.79
N VAL A 84 -10.38 -11.24 1.66
CA VAL A 84 -9.02 -11.00 2.11
C VAL A 84 -8.96 -11.07 3.63
N LYS A 85 -8.06 -11.90 4.14
CA LYS A 85 -7.83 -12.05 5.58
C LYS A 85 -6.75 -11.08 6.04
N GLU A 86 -7.00 -10.45 7.17
CA GLU A 86 -6.07 -9.53 7.82
C GLU A 86 -5.79 -9.96 9.26
N PRO A 87 -4.60 -9.57 9.81
CA PRO A 87 -4.30 -9.81 11.22
C PRO A 87 -5.12 -8.89 12.13
N SER A 88 -4.94 -9.03 13.43
CA SER A 88 -5.58 -8.14 14.40
C SER A 88 -5.11 -6.72 14.23
N SER A 89 -6.04 -5.79 14.10
CA SER A 89 -5.77 -4.36 13.95
C SER A 89 -5.70 -3.66 15.30
N ILE A 90 -5.08 -2.48 15.30
CA ILE A 90 -5.14 -1.55 16.43
C ILE A 90 -6.49 -0.85 16.38
N ALA A 91 -7.20 -0.84 17.48
CA ALA A 91 -8.51 -0.19 17.59
C ALA A 91 -8.39 1.09 18.41
N GLU A 92 -8.91 2.19 17.89
CA GLU A 92 -8.89 3.49 18.55
C GLU A 92 -10.24 4.18 18.37
N TYR A 93 -10.86 4.57 19.46
CA TYR A 93 -12.16 5.27 19.41
C TYR A 93 -11.96 6.70 18.90
N ASP A 94 -12.72 7.05 17.88
CA ASP A 94 -12.76 8.41 17.33
C ASP A 94 -13.98 9.14 17.91
N PRO A 95 -13.77 10.13 18.80
CA PRO A 95 -14.87 10.85 19.43
C PRO A 95 -15.62 11.77 18.46
N TYR A 96 -14.99 12.18 17.36
CA TYR A 96 -15.64 13.02 16.35
C TYR A 96 -16.61 12.22 15.48
N ALA A 97 -16.21 11.05 15.04
CA ALA A 97 -17.06 10.15 14.28
C ALA A 97 -17.98 9.31 15.17
N LYS A 98 -17.71 9.24 16.49
CA LYS A 98 -18.39 8.39 17.46
C LYS A 98 -18.36 6.92 17.06
N ASP A 99 -17.22 6.48 16.56
CA ASP A 99 -17.01 5.11 16.09
C ASP A 99 -15.54 4.71 16.28
N THR A 100 -15.24 3.43 16.07
CA THR A 100 -13.90 2.88 16.27
C THR A 100 -13.13 2.82 14.95
N ALA A 101 -12.02 3.54 14.90
CA ALA A 101 -11.04 3.40 13.82
C ALA A 101 -10.17 2.17 14.09
N ARG A 102 -9.88 1.41 13.03
CA ARG A 102 -9.00 0.23 13.07
C ARG A 102 -7.91 0.38 12.04
N TYR A 103 -6.67 0.17 12.44
CA TYR A 103 -5.53 0.43 11.56
C TYR A 103 -4.34 -0.49 11.86
N PHE A 104 -3.38 -0.47 10.93
CA PHE A 104 -2.11 -1.17 11.05
C PHE A 104 -0.96 -0.17 10.91
N LYS A 105 0.13 -0.41 11.60
CA LYS A 105 1.39 0.32 11.45
C LYS A 105 2.57 -0.63 11.36
N LYS A 106 3.69 -0.15 10.82
CA LYS A 106 4.95 -0.87 10.58
C LYS A 106 4.82 -1.93 9.51
N ASP A 107 4.27 -3.08 9.84
CA ASP A 107 4.13 -4.22 8.93
C ASP A 107 2.74 -4.80 9.03
N VAL A 108 2.18 -5.17 7.89
CA VAL A 108 0.92 -5.90 7.84
C VAL A 108 0.92 -6.88 6.68
N THR A 109 0.41 -8.07 6.90
CA THR A 109 0.28 -9.11 5.87
C THR A 109 -1.18 -9.48 5.68
N PHE A 110 -1.64 -9.34 4.45
CA PHE A 110 -2.97 -9.75 4.03
C PHE A 110 -2.87 -11.03 3.22
N ARG A 111 -3.89 -11.89 3.28
CA ARG A 111 -3.89 -13.18 2.60
C ARG A 111 -5.21 -13.41 1.88
N GLN A 112 -5.13 -13.94 0.66
CA GLN A 112 -6.28 -14.29 -0.16
C GLN A 112 -6.07 -15.67 -0.77
N ARG A 113 -7.00 -16.58 -0.58
CA ARG A 113 -7.04 -17.87 -1.28
C ARG A 113 -7.96 -17.86 -2.48
#